data_8e03a426500be77de290fa8470fc3beb
#
_entry.id   8e03a426500be77de290fa8470fc3beb
#
_cell.length_a   1.000
_cell.length_b   1.000
_cell.length_c   1.000
_cell.angle_alpha   90.00
_cell.angle_beta   90.00
_cell.angle_gamma   90.00
#
_symmetry.space_group_name_H-M   'P 1'
#
loop_
_entity.id
_entity.type
_entity.pdbx_description
1 polymer ?
#
loop_
_entity_poly.entity_id
_entity_poly.type
_entity_poly.pdbx_seq_one_letter_code
_entity_poly.pdbx_strand_id
1 'polypeptide(L)'
;MSYQRRMERGEFITCKAPFGYKIVNGKELEIIPEEAHYVKWIFDMYLSGASMEWIAEQMTNTGLLTSDGGHQWYSSTIAYMLTNEKYMGDSLCQKTFANAFPFTKQVNRGERDQYYVEHSHPAIISKDIFEKAQALLQRKGQRIDLQRERTPLSKKMTCGFCGSTLVRRISKAGYVSWVCRKHDRKAAD
;
A
#
# COMPACT_ATOMS: atom_id res chain seq x y z
N MET A 1 -29.86 12.56 -1.72
CA MET A 1 -29.03 12.24 -2.90
C MET A 1 -28.54 10.80 -2.79
N SER A 2 -28.60 10.01 -3.88
CA SER A 2 -28.08 8.64 -3.88
C SER A 2 -26.56 8.66 -3.68
N TYR A 3 -26.03 7.70 -2.93
CA TYR A 3 -24.59 7.49 -2.69
C TYR A 3 -23.82 7.36 -4.01
N GLN A 4 -24.42 6.73 -4.99
CA GLN A 4 -23.89 6.55 -6.34
C GLN A 4 -23.64 7.89 -7.06
N ARG A 5 -24.59 8.84 -7.03
CA ARG A 5 -24.41 10.17 -7.64
C ARG A 5 -23.27 10.99 -7.00
N ARG A 6 -22.99 10.75 -5.71
CA ARG A 6 -21.86 11.38 -5.03
C ARG A 6 -20.54 10.81 -5.52
N MET A 7 -20.48 9.48 -5.75
CA MET A 7 -19.29 8.82 -6.31
C MET A 7 -19.00 9.29 -7.75
N GLU A 8 -20.05 9.42 -8.58
CA GLU A 8 -19.96 9.90 -9.96
C GLU A 8 -19.39 11.33 -10.04
N ARG A 9 -19.62 12.14 -9.03
CA ARG A 9 -19.10 13.51 -8.92
C ARG A 9 -17.72 13.60 -8.27
N GLY A 10 -17.16 12.50 -7.84
CA GLY A 10 -15.88 12.49 -7.12
C GLY A 10 -15.94 13.11 -5.71
N GLU A 11 -17.16 13.30 -5.14
CA GLU A 11 -17.29 13.80 -3.79
C GLU A 11 -16.65 12.83 -2.80
N PHE A 12 -15.87 13.37 -1.85
CA PHE A 12 -15.26 12.56 -0.81
C PHE A 12 -16.33 12.01 0.13
N ILE A 13 -16.37 10.68 0.32
CA ILE A 13 -17.48 10.01 1.00
C ILE A 13 -17.05 9.42 2.34
N THR A 14 -15.74 9.31 2.59
CA THR A 14 -15.22 8.73 3.83
C THR A 14 -14.99 9.82 4.87
N CYS A 15 -15.14 9.45 6.15
CA CYS A 15 -14.92 10.36 7.26
C CYS A 15 -13.43 10.62 7.57
N LYS A 16 -12.50 10.00 6.83
CA LYS A 16 -11.07 10.05 7.10
C LYS A 16 -10.31 10.47 5.84
N ALA A 17 -9.60 11.59 5.94
CA ALA A 17 -8.73 12.08 4.88
C ALA A 17 -7.41 11.29 4.82
N PRO A 18 -6.79 11.13 3.66
CA PRO A 18 -5.40 10.70 3.55
C PRO A 18 -4.47 11.73 4.23
N PHE A 19 -3.31 11.31 4.71
CA PHE A 19 -2.28 12.20 5.22
C PHE A 19 -1.92 13.26 4.15
N GLY A 20 -1.79 14.50 4.54
CA GLY A 20 -1.61 15.64 3.64
C GLY A 20 -2.89 16.36 3.25
N TYR A 21 -4.05 15.81 3.64
CA TYR A 21 -5.35 16.39 3.35
C TYR A 21 -6.23 16.50 4.59
N LYS A 22 -7.12 17.48 4.60
CA LYS A 22 -8.27 17.58 5.51
C LYS A 22 -9.58 17.56 4.74
N ILE A 23 -10.65 17.14 5.41
CA ILE A 23 -12.01 17.16 4.84
C ILE A 23 -12.66 18.49 5.18
N VAL A 24 -13.16 19.18 4.15
CA VAL A 24 -13.92 20.42 4.28
C VAL A 24 -15.34 20.19 3.78
N ASN A 25 -16.31 20.80 4.45
CA ASN A 25 -17.74 20.65 4.13
C ASN A 25 -18.25 19.19 4.06
N GLY A 26 -17.52 18.25 4.66
CA GLY A 26 -17.86 16.82 4.70
C GLY A 26 -17.76 16.09 3.36
N LYS A 27 -17.19 16.71 2.29
CA LYS A 27 -17.14 16.14 0.94
C LYS A 27 -15.97 16.56 0.07
N GLU A 28 -15.20 17.55 0.47
CA GLU A 28 -14.08 18.10 -0.29
C GLU A 28 -12.77 17.85 0.43
N LEU A 29 -11.70 17.63 -0.31
CA LEU A 29 -10.35 17.51 0.24
C LEU A 29 -9.59 18.81 0.00
N GLU A 30 -9.02 19.35 1.07
CA GLU A 30 -8.13 20.52 1.05
C GLU A 30 -6.74 20.10 1.54
N ILE A 31 -5.69 20.64 0.91
CA ILE A 31 -4.30 20.33 1.24
C ILE A 31 -3.93 20.96 2.58
N ILE A 32 -3.23 20.19 3.44
CA ILE A 32 -2.52 20.69 4.62
C ILE A 32 -1.06 20.93 4.18
N PRO A 33 -0.59 22.19 4.05
CA PRO A 33 0.73 22.47 3.46
C PRO A 33 1.89 21.81 4.18
N GLU A 34 1.83 21.75 5.52
CA GLU A 34 2.86 21.15 6.37
C GLU A 34 2.99 19.64 6.10
N GLU A 35 1.89 18.91 6.05
CA GLU A 35 1.87 17.48 5.75
C GLU A 35 2.16 17.20 4.29
N ALA A 36 1.69 18.04 3.38
CA ALA A 36 1.92 17.91 1.93
C ALA A 36 3.40 17.97 1.56
N HIS A 37 4.19 18.74 2.31
CA HIS A 37 5.64 18.75 2.16
C HIS A 37 6.24 17.35 2.36
N TYR A 38 5.80 16.63 3.39
CA TYR A 38 6.27 15.27 3.66
C TYR A 38 5.76 14.26 2.64
N VAL A 39 4.55 14.44 2.11
CA VAL A 39 4.05 13.60 1.00
C VAL A 39 4.98 13.72 -0.20
N LYS A 40 5.35 14.95 -0.61
CA LYS A 40 6.30 15.18 -1.70
C LYS A 40 7.65 14.53 -1.41
N TRP A 41 8.16 14.72 -0.20
CA TRP A 41 9.43 14.14 0.24
C TRP A 41 9.41 12.60 0.16
N ILE A 42 8.32 11.93 0.56
CA ILE A 42 8.16 10.47 0.47
C ILE A 42 8.30 9.99 -0.98
N PHE A 43 7.63 10.67 -1.92
CA PHE A 43 7.71 10.31 -3.34
C PHE A 43 9.12 10.56 -3.90
N ASP A 44 9.75 11.68 -3.58
CA ASP A 44 11.10 12.02 -4.03
C ASP A 44 12.15 11.02 -3.50
N MET A 45 12.07 10.65 -2.22
CA MET A 45 12.95 9.63 -1.64
C MET A 45 12.76 8.27 -2.29
N TYR A 46 11.51 7.87 -2.52
CA TYR A 46 11.22 6.60 -3.18
C TYR A 46 11.75 6.55 -4.61
N LEU A 47 11.59 7.62 -5.39
CA LEU A 47 12.11 7.75 -6.76
C LEU A 47 13.63 7.82 -6.79
N SER A 48 14.26 8.37 -5.77
CA SER A 48 15.73 8.38 -5.59
C SER A 48 16.29 7.00 -5.21
N GLY A 49 15.43 6.00 -4.95
CA GLY A 49 15.83 4.62 -4.70
C GLY A 49 15.81 4.18 -3.23
N ALA A 50 15.39 5.05 -2.31
CA ALA A 50 15.24 4.68 -0.90
C ALA A 50 14.25 3.52 -0.73
N SER A 51 14.45 2.68 0.29
CA SER A 51 13.50 1.61 0.63
C SER A 51 12.31 2.16 1.39
N MET A 52 11.15 1.50 1.28
CA MET A 52 9.95 1.91 2.02
C MET A 52 10.14 1.78 3.55
N GLU A 53 10.94 0.82 3.98
CA GLU A 53 11.30 0.62 5.39
C GLU A 53 12.09 1.81 5.92
N TRP A 54 13.10 2.26 5.17
CA TRP A 54 13.91 3.43 5.54
C TRP A 54 13.07 4.71 5.57
N ILE A 55 12.21 4.93 4.56
CA ILE A 55 11.30 6.09 4.51
C ILE A 55 10.36 6.08 5.73
N ALA A 56 9.80 4.92 6.08
CA ALA A 56 8.93 4.78 7.24
C ALA A 56 9.65 5.06 8.57
N GLU A 57 10.90 4.63 8.70
CA GLU A 57 11.74 4.94 9.86
C GLU A 57 12.00 6.44 9.97
N GLN A 58 12.36 7.11 8.86
CA GLN A 58 12.56 8.57 8.86
C GLN A 58 11.27 9.31 9.23
N MET A 59 10.13 8.92 8.68
CA MET A 59 8.82 9.50 9.02
C MET A 59 8.47 9.31 10.51
N THR A 60 8.79 8.15 11.09
CA THR A 60 8.60 7.90 12.53
C THR A 60 9.46 8.85 13.37
N ASN A 61 10.70 9.10 12.95
CA ASN A 61 11.63 10.00 13.64
C ASN A 61 11.21 11.48 13.60
N THR A 62 10.34 11.88 12.64
CA THR A 62 9.78 13.25 12.63
C THR A 62 8.81 13.51 13.77
N GLY A 63 8.26 12.46 14.39
CA GLY A 63 7.20 12.57 15.40
C GLY A 63 5.81 12.88 14.85
N LEU A 64 5.66 13.01 13.53
CA LEU A 64 4.37 13.26 12.89
C LEU A 64 3.43 12.07 13.04
N LEU A 65 2.16 12.38 13.30
CA LEU A 65 1.13 11.36 13.37
C LEU A 65 0.74 10.87 11.98
N THR A 66 0.48 9.58 11.86
CA THR A 66 -0.17 9.02 10.66
C THR A 66 -1.61 9.52 10.55
N SER A 67 -2.24 9.35 9.38
CA SER A 67 -3.67 9.64 9.21
C SER A 67 -4.57 8.90 10.21
N ASP A 68 -4.07 7.82 10.82
CA ASP A 68 -4.77 7.04 11.87
C ASP A 68 -4.51 7.55 13.29
N GLY A 69 -3.71 8.62 13.44
CA GLY A 69 -3.31 9.17 14.73
C GLY A 69 -2.22 8.35 15.44
N GLY A 70 -1.61 7.38 14.78
CA GLY A 70 -0.50 6.60 15.32
C GLY A 70 0.84 7.31 15.13
N HIS A 71 1.78 7.10 16.07
CA HIS A 71 3.13 7.67 15.96
C HIS A 71 4.07 6.83 15.08
N GLN A 72 3.75 5.55 14.89
CA GLN A 72 4.59 4.62 14.15
C GLN A 72 4.20 4.55 12.69
N TRP A 73 5.14 4.85 11.80
CA TRP A 73 5.02 4.65 10.37
C TRP A 73 5.55 3.27 9.97
N TYR A 74 4.88 2.62 9.04
CA TYR A 74 5.24 1.30 8.53
C TYR A 74 5.46 1.34 7.02
N SER A 75 6.28 0.44 6.50
CA SER A 75 6.49 0.30 5.05
C SER A 75 5.18 0.06 4.29
N SER A 76 4.21 -0.61 4.91
CA SER A 76 2.86 -0.77 4.34
C SER A 76 2.09 0.55 4.20
N THR A 77 2.27 1.48 5.14
CA THR A 77 1.69 2.82 5.06
C THR A 77 2.31 3.61 3.90
N ILE A 78 3.65 3.54 3.76
CA ILE A 78 4.34 4.17 2.64
C ILE A 78 3.89 3.56 1.31
N ALA A 79 3.79 2.22 1.22
CA ALA A 79 3.29 1.54 0.03
C ALA A 79 1.86 1.97 -0.34
N TYR A 80 0.98 2.10 0.66
CA TYR A 80 -0.37 2.61 0.46
C TYR A 80 -0.35 4.05 -0.08
N MET A 81 0.46 4.93 0.48
CA MET A 81 0.59 6.31 0.00
C MET A 81 1.07 6.36 -1.45
N LEU A 82 2.12 5.62 -1.77
CA LEU A 82 2.68 5.57 -3.13
C LEU A 82 1.69 5.04 -4.18
N THR A 83 0.67 4.26 -3.78
CA THR A 83 -0.35 3.70 -4.69
C THR A 83 -1.68 4.43 -4.67
N ASN A 84 -1.83 5.46 -3.84
CA ASN A 84 -3.09 6.17 -3.69
C ASN A 84 -3.21 7.32 -4.69
N GLU A 85 -4.10 7.16 -5.68
CA GLU A 85 -4.37 8.12 -6.75
C GLU A 85 -4.81 9.51 -6.24
N LYS A 86 -5.27 9.59 -4.99
CA LYS A 86 -5.69 10.89 -4.40
C LYS A 86 -4.56 11.90 -4.34
N TYR A 87 -3.30 11.44 -4.24
CA TYR A 87 -2.17 12.36 -4.20
C TYR A 87 -1.93 13.10 -5.53
N MET A 88 -2.38 12.55 -6.67
CA MET A 88 -2.34 13.25 -7.95
C MET A 88 -3.65 13.99 -8.30
N GLY A 89 -4.59 14.07 -7.34
CA GLY A 89 -5.84 14.82 -7.48
C GLY A 89 -7.02 14.02 -8.02
N ASP A 90 -6.84 12.73 -8.30
CA ASP A 90 -7.87 11.86 -8.83
C ASP A 90 -8.56 11.06 -7.72
N SER A 91 -9.75 10.55 -7.98
CA SER A 91 -10.49 9.74 -7.02
C SER A 91 -11.08 8.48 -7.67
N LEU A 92 -10.66 7.31 -7.19
CA LEU A 92 -11.29 6.04 -7.53
C LEU A 92 -12.24 5.63 -6.41
N CYS A 93 -13.53 5.67 -6.69
CA CYS A 93 -14.58 5.27 -5.77
C CYS A 93 -14.96 3.79 -5.96
N GLN A 94 -15.57 3.20 -4.93
CA GLN A 94 -16.05 1.82 -4.93
C GLN A 94 -14.94 0.76 -5.11
N LYS A 95 -13.73 1.04 -4.59
CA LYS A 95 -12.62 0.06 -4.52
C LYS A 95 -12.98 -1.21 -3.73
N THR A 96 -13.93 -1.11 -2.82
CA THR A 96 -14.41 -2.22 -1.98
C THR A 96 -15.90 -2.16 -1.83
N PHE A 97 -16.53 -3.31 -1.62
CA PHE A 97 -17.96 -3.43 -1.31
C PHE A 97 -18.18 -4.45 -0.18
N ALA A 98 -19.31 -4.36 0.49
CA ALA A 98 -19.74 -5.36 1.44
C ALA A 98 -20.71 -6.30 0.74
N ASN A 99 -20.53 -7.61 0.93
CA ASN A 99 -21.51 -8.60 0.51
C ASN A 99 -22.75 -8.51 1.40
N ALA A 100 -23.86 -9.13 0.93
CA ALA A 100 -24.96 -9.48 1.80
C ALA A 100 -24.44 -10.33 2.97
N PHE A 101 -25.29 -10.48 4.03
CA PHE A 101 -24.88 -11.26 5.20
C PHE A 101 -23.90 -12.40 4.84
N PRO A 102 -22.75 -12.51 5.51
CA PRO A 102 -22.32 -11.89 6.79
C PRO A 102 -21.58 -10.52 6.70
N PHE A 103 -21.90 -9.66 5.76
CA PHE A 103 -21.35 -8.27 5.61
C PHE A 103 -19.82 -8.19 5.55
N THR A 104 -19.19 -9.16 4.90
CA THR A 104 -17.73 -9.15 4.72
C THR A 104 -17.32 -8.14 3.66
N LYS A 105 -16.33 -7.29 4.00
CA LYS A 105 -15.75 -6.33 3.07
C LYS A 105 -14.86 -7.07 2.07
N GLN A 106 -15.11 -6.86 0.79
CA GLN A 106 -14.35 -7.44 -0.31
C GLN A 106 -13.78 -6.35 -1.22
N VAL A 107 -12.63 -6.64 -1.83
CA VAL A 107 -12.05 -5.77 -2.86
C VAL A 107 -12.87 -5.94 -4.14
N ASN A 108 -13.30 -4.82 -4.72
CA ASN A 108 -13.98 -4.81 -6.00
C ASN A 108 -12.98 -5.06 -7.13
N ARG A 109 -13.13 -6.17 -7.82
CA ARG A 109 -12.29 -6.58 -8.97
C ARG A 109 -13.06 -6.51 -10.30
N GLY A 110 -14.16 -5.75 -10.33
CA GLY A 110 -15.07 -5.65 -11.47
C GLY A 110 -16.46 -6.21 -11.20
N GLU A 111 -16.74 -6.70 -9.96
CA GLU A 111 -18.07 -7.20 -9.59
C GLU A 111 -19.11 -6.07 -9.46
N ARG A 112 -18.65 -4.85 -9.22
CA ARG A 112 -19.48 -3.64 -9.16
C ARG A 112 -18.81 -2.50 -9.90
N ASP A 113 -19.62 -1.57 -10.43
CA ASP A 113 -19.11 -0.39 -11.11
C ASP A 113 -18.15 0.41 -10.22
N GLN A 114 -17.02 0.82 -10.78
CA GLN A 114 -16.08 1.71 -10.15
C GLN A 114 -16.15 3.06 -10.85
N TYR A 115 -16.06 4.14 -10.07
CA TYR A 115 -16.12 5.49 -10.58
C TYR A 115 -14.75 6.14 -10.43
N TYR A 116 -14.11 6.43 -11.56
CA TYR A 116 -12.85 7.18 -11.62
C TYR A 116 -13.15 8.61 -12.02
N VAL A 117 -12.78 9.56 -11.18
CA VAL A 117 -12.98 10.98 -11.40
C VAL A 117 -11.62 11.67 -11.39
N GLU A 118 -11.23 12.21 -12.53
CA GLU A 118 -10.01 13.01 -12.68
C GLU A 118 -10.23 14.40 -12.07
N HIS A 119 -9.16 14.95 -11.48
CA HIS A 119 -9.14 16.30 -10.91
C HIS A 119 -10.28 16.58 -9.91
N SER A 120 -10.63 15.58 -9.10
CA SER A 120 -11.70 15.71 -8.11
C SER A 120 -11.33 16.63 -6.93
N HIS A 121 -10.05 16.88 -6.72
CA HIS A 121 -9.52 17.72 -5.64
C HIS A 121 -8.10 18.23 -5.98
N PRO A 122 -7.55 19.21 -5.23
CA PRO A 122 -6.19 19.71 -5.45
C PRO A 122 -5.14 18.60 -5.30
N ALA A 123 -4.25 18.48 -6.28
CA ALA A 123 -3.16 17.50 -6.27
C ALA A 123 -1.98 17.97 -5.41
N ILE A 124 -1.40 17.06 -4.60
CA ILE A 124 -0.14 17.30 -3.89
C ILE A 124 1.05 17.02 -4.80
N ILE A 125 0.94 15.99 -5.65
CA ILE A 125 1.98 15.55 -6.59
C ILE A 125 1.46 15.63 -8.02
N SER A 126 2.38 15.86 -8.96
CA SER A 126 2.02 15.79 -10.38
C SER A 126 1.78 14.35 -10.83
N LYS A 127 0.94 14.18 -11.84
CA LYS A 127 0.66 12.89 -12.47
C LYS A 127 1.93 12.17 -12.93
N ASP A 128 2.90 12.91 -13.49
CA ASP A 128 4.19 12.39 -13.94
C ASP A 128 5.00 11.74 -12.80
N ILE A 129 5.07 12.38 -11.64
CA ILE A 129 5.75 11.85 -10.45
C ILE A 129 5.05 10.58 -9.97
N PHE A 130 3.72 10.59 -9.93
CA PHE A 130 2.93 9.44 -9.53
C PHE A 130 3.14 8.24 -10.47
N GLU A 131 3.08 8.46 -11.78
CA GLU A 131 3.28 7.41 -12.79
C GLU A 131 4.68 6.81 -12.73
N LYS A 132 5.72 7.64 -12.54
CA LYS A 132 7.09 7.17 -12.30
C LYS A 132 7.19 6.28 -11.07
N ALA A 133 6.52 6.64 -9.97
CA ALA A 133 6.49 5.82 -8.76
C ALA A 133 5.78 4.48 -9.02
N GLN A 134 4.64 4.48 -9.77
CA GLN A 134 3.96 3.24 -10.16
C GLN A 134 4.85 2.32 -11.02
N ALA A 135 5.53 2.88 -12.02
CA ALA A 135 6.45 2.13 -12.87
C ALA A 135 7.58 1.47 -12.07
N LEU A 136 8.12 2.19 -11.05
CA LEU A 136 9.16 1.65 -10.18
C LEU A 136 8.62 0.55 -9.26
N LEU A 137 7.40 0.70 -8.74
CA LEU A 137 6.70 -0.33 -7.95
C LEU A 137 6.51 -1.62 -8.74
N GLN A 138 6.04 -1.51 -9.98
CA GLN A 138 5.84 -2.66 -10.87
C GLN A 138 7.16 -3.37 -11.19
N ARG A 139 8.24 -2.62 -11.50
CA ARG A 139 9.58 -3.20 -11.75
C ARG A 139 10.11 -3.97 -10.53
N LYS A 140 9.93 -3.43 -9.32
CA LYS A 140 10.33 -4.13 -8.09
C LYS A 140 9.50 -5.39 -7.87
N GLY A 141 8.19 -5.35 -8.12
CA GLY A 141 7.29 -6.49 -8.05
C GLY A 141 7.70 -7.61 -9.02
N GLN A 142 8.01 -7.26 -10.27
CA GLN A 142 8.47 -8.21 -11.28
C GLN A 142 9.82 -8.86 -10.91
N ARG A 143 10.78 -8.09 -10.37
CA ARG A 143 12.07 -8.65 -9.93
C ARG A 143 11.91 -9.68 -8.80
N ILE A 144 10.99 -9.44 -7.87
CA ILE A 144 10.69 -10.38 -6.78
C ILE A 144 10.07 -11.67 -7.34
N ASP A 145 9.27 -11.59 -8.38
CA ASP A 145 8.64 -12.76 -9.02
C ASP A 145 9.64 -13.55 -9.89
N LEU A 146 10.54 -12.87 -10.57
CA LEU A 146 11.65 -13.49 -11.33
C LEU A 146 12.70 -14.14 -10.43
N GLN A 147 12.97 -13.59 -9.24
CA GLN A 147 13.88 -14.18 -8.25
C GLN A 147 13.25 -15.35 -7.47
N ARG A 148 11.93 -15.47 -7.47
CA ARG A 148 11.22 -16.65 -6.96
C ARG A 148 11.16 -17.71 -8.05
N GLU A 149 12.33 -18.30 -8.40
CA GLU A 149 12.32 -19.57 -9.11
C GLU A 149 11.35 -20.52 -8.40
N ARG A 150 10.23 -20.78 -9.02
CA ARG A 150 9.29 -21.82 -8.57
C ARG A 150 9.96 -23.17 -8.77
N THR A 151 10.78 -23.58 -7.83
CA THR A 151 11.33 -24.93 -7.86
C THR A 151 10.18 -25.95 -7.85
N PRO A 152 10.32 -27.11 -8.50
CA PRO A 152 9.28 -28.15 -8.53
C PRO A 152 8.78 -28.55 -7.15
N LEU A 153 9.60 -28.34 -6.11
CA LEU A 153 9.31 -28.69 -4.72
C LEU A 153 8.60 -27.56 -3.94
N SER A 154 8.47 -26.35 -4.53
CA SER A 154 7.80 -25.21 -3.88
C SER A 154 6.36 -25.57 -3.52
N LYS A 155 5.97 -25.33 -2.26
CA LYS A 155 4.66 -25.67 -1.67
C LYS A 155 4.32 -27.18 -1.58
N LYS A 156 5.17 -28.09 -2.05
CA LYS A 156 4.94 -29.54 -1.99
C LYS A 156 5.59 -30.22 -0.79
N MET A 157 6.56 -29.55 -0.16
CA MET A 157 7.25 -30.10 0.99
C MET A 157 6.62 -29.58 2.29
N THR A 158 6.32 -30.48 3.21
CA THR A 158 5.76 -30.18 4.52
C THR A 158 6.73 -30.60 5.64
N CYS A 159 6.68 -29.90 6.76
CA CYS A 159 7.45 -30.22 7.94
C CYS A 159 6.88 -31.48 8.62
N GLY A 160 7.71 -32.51 8.83
CA GLY A 160 7.31 -33.76 9.48
C GLY A 160 6.83 -33.60 10.94
N PHE A 161 7.19 -32.50 11.61
CA PHE A 161 6.79 -32.24 13.01
C PHE A 161 5.47 -31.45 13.12
N CYS A 162 5.24 -30.45 12.26
CA CYS A 162 4.11 -29.51 12.43
C CYS A 162 3.21 -29.38 11.20
N GLY A 163 3.45 -30.14 10.14
CA GLY A 163 2.67 -30.11 8.91
C GLY A 163 2.74 -28.81 8.09
N SER A 164 3.48 -27.78 8.55
CA SER A 164 3.60 -26.51 7.84
C SER A 164 4.44 -26.66 6.58
N THR A 165 4.09 -25.95 5.52
CA THR A 165 4.87 -25.91 4.27
C THR A 165 6.29 -25.39 4.54
N LEU A 166 7.29 -26.11 4.04
CA LEU A 166 8.70 -25.70 4.09
C LEU A 166 8.98 -24.55 3.10
N VAL A 167 9.92 -23.69 3.49
CA VAL A 167 10.35 -22.54 2.70
C VAL A 167 11.79 -22.74 2.23
N ARG A 168 12.04 -22.50 0.95
CA ARG A 168 13.40 -22.53 0.41
C ARG A 168 14.21 -21.36 0.96
N ARG A 169 15.38 -21.63 1.49
CA ARG A 169 16.37 -20.65 1.94
C ARG A 169 17.68 -20.89 1.19
N ILE A 170 18.28 -19.81 0.73
CA ILE A 170 19.63 -19.84 0.12
C ILE A 170 20.56 -19.14 1.09
N SER A 171 21.62 -19.83 1.51
CA SER A 171 22.66 -19.26 2.36
C SER A 171 23.53 -18.28 1.58
N LYS A 172 24.32 -17.45 2.28
CA LYS A 172 25.30 -16.53 1.64
C LYS A 172 26.32 -17.29 0.77
N ALA A 173 26.59 -18.55 1.09
CA ALA A 173 27.49 -19.44 0.33
C ALA A 173 26.80 -20.17 -0.83
N GLY A 174 25.52 -19.86 -1.14
CA GLY A 174 24.78 -20.45 -2.25
C GLY A 174 24.08 -21.79 -1.95
N TYR A 175 24.23 -22.35 -0.74
CA TYR A 175 23.57 -23.61 -0.40
C TYR A 175 22.07 -23.43 -0.24
N VAL A 176 21.31 -24.35 -0.85
CA VAL A 176 19.85 -24.39 -0.77
C VAL A 176 19.42 -25.31 0.38
N SER A 177 18.60 -24.79 1.27
CA SER A 177 17.97 -25.53 2.36
C SER A 177 16.47 -25.29 2.40
N TRP A 178 15.71 -26.26 2.93
CA TRP A 178 14.27 -26.14 3.14
C TRP A 178 14.02 -26.10 4.65
N VAL A 179 13.46 -24.99 5.11
CA VAL A 179 13.31 -24.71 6.54
C VAL A 179 11.84 -24.52 6.91
N CYS A 180 11.48 -24.95 8.11
CA CYS A 180 10.15 -24.72 8.66
C CYS A 180 10.11 -23.37 9.39
N ARG A 181 9.31 -22.44 8.96
CA ARG A 181 9.17 -21.10 9.61
C ARG A 181 8.79 -21.17 11.08
N LYS A 182 8.07 -22.21 11.52
CA LYS A 182 7.67 -22.37 12.93
C LYS A 182 8.81 -22.87 13.81
N HIS A 183 9.74 -23.65 13.26
CA HIS A 183 10.88 -24.20 13.99
C HIS A 183 12.15 -23.34 13.86
N ASP A 184 12.31 -22.62 12.74
CA ASP A 184 13.45 -21.74 12.48
C ASP A 184 13.49 -20.52 13.43
N ARG A 185 12.36 -20.12 13.97
CA ARG A 185 12.27 -19.05 14.99
C ARG A 185 12.72 -19.47 16.39
N LYS A 186 12.84 -20.78 16.66
CA LYS A 186 13.28 -21.31 17.95
C LYS A 186 14.79 -21.60 18.01
N ALA A 187 15.48 -21.49 16.88
CA ALA A 187 16.95 -21.70 16.82
C ALA A 187 17.74 -20.38 16.88
N ALA A 188 17.06 -19.26 17.17
CA ALA A 188 17.65 -17.92 17.30
C ALA A 188 17.64 -17.37 18.75
N ASP A 189 17.34 -18.22 19.75
CA ASP A 189 17.52 -17.95 21.18
C ASP A 189 18.71 -18.73 21.75
#